data_be80bbac44a5f4e14c5533de2b2179dd
#
_entry.id   be80bbac44a5f4e14c5533de2b2179dd
#
_cell.length_a   1.000
_cell.length_b   1.000
_cell.length_c   1.000
_cell.angle_alpha   90.00
_cell.angle_beta   90.00
_cell.angle_gamma   90.00
#
_symmetry.space_group_name_H-M   'P 1'
#
loop_
_entity.id
_entity.type
_entity.pdbx_description
1 polymer ?
#
loop_
_entity_poly.entity_id
_entity_poly.type
_entity_poly.pdbx_seq_one_letter_code
_entity_poly.pdbx_strand_id
1 'polypeptide(L)'
;MKLVKYIILLNMLCVLVGCSVAKKSNRLTDYVNPFIGTATLWDSTELGYKPTRRAWGAEVYPGASLPNSMVQVTPVTMWRSGSGYQYEDTVIYAFVHTSKGHWNLCYVPFIGVSGEVEPKTYYSSYSHEHESASPGYYQVYLEKYDINAEVTSTLRCAYHKYTYKDGKNKKLLADLARSNEHVKDWKLEKRDNNVFIGYQKAGSTFYFYAVTNHKIRNIESLKDDETEVSVVNFLDNDDIAEPLELKVGFSYVSVENAKENLESP
;
A
#
# COMPACT_ATOMS: atom_id res chain seq x y z
N MET A 1 13.51 -8.95 65.45
CA MET A 1 14.57 -8.80 64.42
C MET A 1 14.21 -9.38 63.03
N LYS A 2 13.64 -10.62 62.95
CA LYS A 2 13.29 -11.21 61.64
C LYS A 2 12.20 -10.45 60.87
N LEU A 3 11.15 -9.99 61.56
CA LEU A 3 10.01 -9.25 60.95
C LEU A 3 10.43 -7.93 60.33
N VAL A 4 11.32 -7.17 60.98
CA VAL A 4 11.84 -5.90 60.49
C VAL A 4 12.67 -6.07 59.20
N LYS A 5 13.42 -7.17 59.07
CA LYS A 5 14.17 -7.50 57.83
C LYS A 5 13.24 -7.78 56.66
N TYR A 6 12.11 -8.48 56.87
CA TYR A 6 11.13 -8.73 55.80
C TYR A 6 10.41 -7.46 55.36
N ILE A 7 10.10 -6.55 56.26
CA ILE A 7 9.48 -5.25 55.94
C ILE A 7 10.44 -4.37 55.13
N ILE A 8 11.72 -4.36 55.50
CA ILE A 8 12.76 -3.61 54.72
C ILE A 8 12.96 -4.24 53.35
N LEU A 9 12.99 -5.56 53.24
CA LEU A 9 13.12 -6.28 51.96
C LEU A 9 11.91 -6.04 51.05
N LEU A 10 10.70 -6.02 51.60
CA LEU A 10 9.45 -5.76 50.86
C LEU A 10 9.38 -4.31 50.35
N ASN A 11 9.80 -3.34 51.20
CA ASN A 11 9.88 -1.94 50.77
C ASN A 11 10.98 -1.72 49.71
N MET A 12 12.10 -2.43 49.77
CA MET A 12 13.17 -2.36 48.78
C MET A 12 12.74 -3.02 47.47
N LEU A 13 11.88 -4.03 47.45
CA LEU A 13 11.31 -4.65 46.28
C LEU A 13 10.28 -3.73 45.59
N CYS A 14 9.48 -2.98 46.39
CA CYS A 14 8.54 -2.00 45.83
C CYS A 14 9.22 -0.77 45.17
N VAL A 15 10.42 -0.40 45.59
CA VAL A 15 11.18 0.68 45.00
C VAL A 15 11.82 0.28 43.66
N LEU A 16 12.05 -1.04 43.43
CA LEU A 16 12.61 -1.56 42.17
C LEU A 16 11.55 -1.77 41.08
N VAL A 17 10.26 -1.71 41.41
CA VAL A 17 9.16 -1.61 40.43
C VAL A 17 8.83 -0.14 40.20
N GLY A 18 9.84 0.67 40.02
CA GLY A 18 9.71 1.99 39.37
C GLY A 18 9.29 1.73 37.95
N CYS A 19 7.97 1.82 37.69
CA CYS A 19 7.44 1.90 36.37
C CYS A 19 8.20 3.04 35.66
N SER A 20 9.21 2.70 34.88
CA SER A 20 9.70 3.62 33.87
C SER A 20 8.56 3.81 32.90
N VAL A 21 7.68 4.77 33.18
CA VAL A 21 6.80 5.33 32.16
C VAL A 21 7.76 5.90 31.14
N ALA A 22 8.08 5.07 30.13
CA ALA A 22 8.80 5.53 28.97
C ALA A 22 8.04 6.76 28.49
N LYS A 23 8.63 7.94 28.64
CA LYS A 23 8.06 9.20 28.21
C LYS A 23 7.87 9.01 26.71
N LYS A 24 6.61 8.74 26.27
CA LYS A 24 6.28 8.59 24.86
C LYS A 24 6.76 9.88 24.20
N SER A 25 7.85 9.80 23.46
CA SER A 25 8.35 10.93 22.69
C SER A 25 7.26 11.22 21.66
N ASN A 26 6.45 12.25 21.90
CA ASN A 26 5.44 12.69 20.93
C ASN A 26 6.19 13.30 19.75
N ARG A 27 6.33 12.55 18.68
CA ARG A 27 6.84 13.08 17.41
C ARG A 27 5.80 14.01 16.83
N LEU A 28 6.19 15.08 16.15
CA LEU A 28 5.25 15.99 15.50
C LEU A 28 4.33 15.29 14.50
N THR A 29 4.82 14.23 13.88
CA THR A 29 4.03 13.34 12.99
C THR A 29 2.88 12.62 13.69
N ASP A 30 2.92 12.44 15.02
CA ASP A 30 1.85 11.80 15.80
C ASP A 30 0.58 12.67 15.88
N TYR A 31 0.67 13.95 15.53
CA TYR A 31 -0.46 14.89 15.46
C TYR A 31 -1.08 15.00 14.05
N VAL A 32 -0.51 14.32 13.07
CA VAL A 32 -1.02 14.32 11.68
C VAL A 32 -1.97 13.14 11.49
N ASN A 33 -3.20 13.46 11.11
CA ASN A 33 -4.17 12.45 10.67
C ASN A 33 -4.32 12.48 9.14
N PRO A 34 -3.73 11.51 8.40
CA PRO A 34 -3.79 11.47 6.94
C PRO A 34 -5.19 11.25 6.35
N PHE A 35 -6.19 10.88 7.17
CA PHE A 35 -7.56 10.70 6.72
C PHE A 35 -8.36 12.02 6.64
N ILE A 36 -7.86 13.12 7.21
CA ILE A 36 -8.54 14.41 7.12
C ILE A 36 -8.62 14.85 5.66
N GLY A 37 -9.83 15.12 5.19
CA GLY A 37 -10.11 15.56 3.81
C GLY A 37 -10.28 14.43 2.80
N THR A 38 -10.22 13.15 3.21
CA THR A 38 -10.43 12.00 2.30
C THR A 38 -11.91 11.66 2.06
N ALA A 39 -12.81 12.17 2.91
CA ALA A 39 -14.25 11.98 2.76
C ALA A 39 -14.83 12.81 1.61
N THR A 40 -15.94 12.33 1.07
CA THR A 40 -16.71 13.08 0.07
C THR A 40 -17.65 14.08 0.75
N LEU A 41 -17.99 15.14 0.03
CA LEU A 41 -18.97 16.13 0.50
C LEU A 41 -20.37 15.76 -0.01
N TRP A 42 -21.25 15.45 0.92
CA TRP A 42 -22.65 15.17 0.64
C TRP A 42 -23.60 16.14 1.33
N ASP A 43 -23.15 16.83 2.37
CA ASP A 43 -23.98 17.73 3.14
C ASP A 43 -24.32 18.98 2.30
N SER A 44 -25.60 19.09 1.96
CA SER A 44 -26.12 20.25 1.21
C SER A 44 -26.01 21.57 1.97
N THR A 45 -25.91 21.51 3.31
CA THR A 45 -25.72 22.71 4.14
C THR A 45 -24.31 23.25 3.96
N GLU A 46 -23.31 22.38 3.96
CA GLU A 46 -21.91 22.76 3.74
C GLU A 46 -21.68 23.22 2.29
N LEU A 47 -22.27 22.52 1.33
CA LEU A 47 -22.13 22.82 -0.10
C LEU A 47 -22.95 24.02 -0.56
N GLY A 48 -24.04 24.37 0.16
CA GLY A 48 -24.99 25.37 -0.28
C GLY A 48 -25.89 24.93 -1.47
N TYR A 49 -25.79 23.68 -1.90
CA TYR A 49 -26.62 23.05 -2.94
C TYR A 49 -26.73 21.54 -2.71
N LYS A 50 -27.74 20.90 -3.30
CA LYS A 50 -27.88 19.45 -3.25
C LYS A 50 -27.07 18.83 -4.39
N PRO A 51 -26.01 18.05 -4.12
CA PRO A 51 -25.21 17.42 -5.17
C PRO A 51 -26.04 16.32 -5.87
N THR A 52 -25.94 16.26 -7.19
CA THR A 52 -26.54 15.19 -8.02
C THR A 52 -25.60 14.01 -8.23
N ARG A 53 -24.33 14.17 -7.87
CA ARG A 53 -23.27 13.17 -7.91
C ARG A 53 -22.34 13.38 -6.72
N ARG A 54 -21.50 12.38 -6.44
CA ARG A 54 -20.47 12.49 -5.42
C ARG A 54 -19.62 13.74 -5.65
N ALA A 55 -19.57 14.61 -4.66
CA ALA A 55 -18.64 15.74 -4.61
C ALA A 55 -17.45 15.37 -3.75
N TRP A 56 -16.26 15.51 -4.29
CA TRP A 56 -15.04 15.19 -3.56
C TRP A 56 -14.69 16.31 -2.58
N GLY A 57 -14.14 15.94 -1.41
CA GLY A 57 -13.68 16.88 -0.41
C GLY A 57 -12.38 17.57 -0.80
N ALA A 58 -11.33 17.42 -0.01
CA ALA A 58 -10.03 18.04 -0.29
C ALA A 58 -9.18 17.27 -1.33
N GLU A 59 -9.69 16.16 -1.87
CA GLU A 59 -9.00 15.31 -2.86
C GLU A 59 -7.60 14.89 -2.38
N VAL A 60 -7.52 14.48 -1.11
CA VAL A 60 -6.32 13.93 -0.49
C VAL A 60 -6.47 12.43 -0.26
N TYR A 61 -5.39 11.75 -0.01
CA TYR A 61 -5.35 10.30 0.22
C TYR A 61 -4.53 9.95 1.48
N PRO A 62 -4.81 8.84 2.15
CA PRO A 62 -4.10 8.42 3.37
C PRO A 62 -2.78 7.68 3.08
N GLY A 63 -2.30 7.68 1.85
CA GLY A 63 -1.16 6.91 1.40
C GLY A 63 0.20 7.38 1.93
N ALA A 64 1.22 6.58 1.65
CA ALA A 64 2.59 6.84 2.03
C ALA A 64 3.30 7.72 1.00
N SER A 65 3.81 8.87 1.44
CA SER A 65 4.63 9.75 0.61
C SER A 65 5.62 10.56 1.45
N LEU A 66 6.73 10.94 0.84
CA LEU A 66 7.65 11.94 1.38
C LEU A 66 7.38 13.31 0.73
N PRO A 67 7.77 14.42 1.36
CA PRO A 67 7.69 15.73 0.74
C PRO A 67 8.47 15.75 -0.59
N ASN A 68 7.81 16.25 -1.65
CA ASN A 68 8.38 16.36 -3.00
C ASN A 68 8.85 15.02 -3.62
N SER A 69 8.32 13.90 -3.16
CA SER A 69 8.64 12.59 -3.75
C SER A 69 8.02 12.41 -5.14
N MET A 70 8.73 11.71 -6.01
CA MET A 70 8.21 11.23 -7.29
C MET A 70 7.22 10.08 -7.05
N VAL A 71 7.46 9.25 -6.03
CA VAL A 71 6.63 8.09 -5.68
C VAL A 71 5.76 8.41 -4.49
N GLN A 72 4.47 8.09 -4.61
CA GLN A 72 3.45 8.24 -3.60
C GLN A 72 2.58 7.00 -3.64
N VAL A 73 2.69 6.15 -2.61
CA VAL A 73 1.93 4.90 -2.57
C VAL A 73 0.56 5.15 -1.98
N THR A 74 -0.48 4.92 -2.79
CA THR A 74 -1.86 5.26 -2.45
C THR A 74 -2.78 4.06 -2.66
N PRO A 75 -3.65 3.72 -1.70
CA PRO A 75 -4.75 2.80 -1.96
C PRO A 75 -5.74 3.41 -2.96
N VAL A 76 -6.25 2.60 -3.87
CA VAL A 76 -7.31 2.99 -4.82
C VAL A 76 -8.61 2.31 -4.42
N THR A 77 -9.58 3.11 -4.02
CA THR A 77 -10.95 2.66 -3.71
C THR A 77 -11.93 3.05 -4.80
N MET A 78 -11.58 4.05 -5.61
CA MET A 78 -12.39 4.48 -6.75
C MET A 78 -11.51 4.95 -7.90
N TRP A 79 -11.56 4.23 -9.01
CA TRP A 79 -10.94 4.66 -10.26
C TRP A 79 -11.57 5.96 -10.78
N ARG A 80 -10.76 6.82 -11.37
CA ARG A 80 -11.15 8.12 -11.92
C ARG A 80 -11.69 9.11 -10.88
N SER A 81 -11.45 8.89 -9.60
CA SER A 81 -11.57 9.92 -8.57
C SER A 81 -10.30 10.77 -8.52
N GLY A 82 -10.40 12.02 -8.01
CA GLY A 82 -9.24 12.92 -7.94
C GLY A 82 -8.07 12.33 -7.17
N SER A 83 -8.30 11.86 -5.97
CA SER A 83 -7.27 11.28 -5.10
C SER A 83 -7.06 9.77 -5.27
N GLY A 84 -7.97 9.05 -5.96
CA GLY A 84 -7.98 7.59 -6.03
C GLY A 84 -8.59 6.91 -4.81
N TYR A 85 -8.65 7.56 -3.68
CA TYR A 85 -9.23 7.08 -2.42
C TYR A 85 -10.41 7.95 -2.00
N GLN A 86 -11.48 7.30 -1.51
CA GLN A 86 -12.62 7.95 -0.89
C GLN A 86 -12.96 7.21 0.40
N TYR A 87 -13.09 7.93 1.51
CA TYR A 87 -13.26 7.34 2.84
C TYR A 87 -14.51 6.45 2.95
N GLU A 88 -15.59 6.79 2.24
CA GLU A 88 -16.87 6.03 2.31
C GLU A 88 -16.88 4.76 1.45
N ASP A 89 -15.81 4.50 0.69
CA ASP A 89 -15.72 3.29 -0.10
C ASP A 89 -15.38 2.08 0.78
N THR A 90 -15.82 0.91 0.35
CA THR A 90 -15.68 -0.34 1.12
C THR A 90 -14.80 -1.38 0.45
N VAL A 91 -14.15 -1.00 -0.67
CA VAL A 91 -13.26 -1.90 -1.42
C VAL A 91 -11.97 -1.20 -1.82
N ILE A 92 -10.88 -1.96 -1.86
CA ILE A 92 -9.59 -1.54 -2.39
C ILE A 92 -9.29 -2.37 -3.64
N TYR A 93 -8.98 -1.68 -4.74
CA TYR A 93 -8.57 -2.31 -6.00
C TYR A 93 -7.07 -2.56 -6.05
N ALA A 94 -6.25 -1.61 -5.64
CA ALA A 94 -4.80 -1.72 -5.71
C ALA A 94 -4.11 -0.62 -4.89
N PHE A 95 -2.79 -0.75 -4.76
CA PHE A 95 -1.88 0.32 -4.37
C PHE A 95 -1.18 0.85 -5.62
N VAL A 96 -1.25 2.15 -5.85
CA VAL A 96 -0.68 2.85 -7.00
C VAL A 96 0.45 3.79 -6.58
N HIS A 97 1.25 4.30 -7.52
CA HIS A 97 2.56 4.85 -7.17
C HIS A 97 2.79 6.29 -7.63
N THR A 98 1.81 6.93 -8.23
CA THR A 98 2.00 8.29 -8.75
C THR A 98 0.80 9.19 -8.53
N SER A 99 1.11 10.47 -8.28
CA SER A 99 0.13 11.54 -8.23
C SER A 99 0.70 12.80 -8.88
N LYS A 100 -0.18 13.64 -9.41
CA LYS A 100 0.18 14.94 -9.98
C LYS A 100 -0.69 16.02 -9.32
N GLY A 101 -0.15 16.66 -8.31
CA GLY A 101 -0.94 17.54 -7.47
C GLY A 101 -2.05 16.76 -6.75
N HIS A 102 -3.29 17.24 -6.86
CA HIS A 102 -4.47 16.54 -6.33
C HIS A 102 -4.93 15.36 -7.19
N TRP A 103 -4.46 15.26 -8.45
CA TRP A 103 -4.85 14.21 -9.37
C TRP A 103 -3.95 12.99 -9.25
N ASN A 104 -4.49 11.89 -8.72
CA ASN A 104 -3.81 10.61 -8.69
C ASN A 104 -3.83 10.00 -10.10
N LEU A 105 -2.66 9.78 -10.67
CA LEU A 105 -2.53 9.15 -11.99
C LEU A 105 -2.84 7.65 -11.95
N CYS A 106 -2.76 7.05 -10.76
CA CYS A 106 -3.00 5.63 -10.52
C CYS A 106 -2.11 4.72 -11.40
N TYR A 107 -0.83 5.07 -11.55
CA TYR A 107 0.09 4.25 -12.34
C TYR A 107 0.62 3.06 -11.53
N VAL A 108 0.88 1.98 -12.26
CA VAL A 108 1.47 0.73 -11.79
C VAL A 108 0.73 0.16 -10.58
N PRO A 109 -0.55 -0.24 -10.75
CA PRO A 109 -1.36 -0.79 -9.66
C PRO A 109 -0.89 -2.17 -9.25
N PHE A 110 -0.58 -2.37 -7.95
CA PHE A 110 -0.25 -3.66 -7.36
C PHE A 110 -1.15 -3.97 -6.16
N ILE A 111 -1.50 -5.25 -5.97
CA ILE A 111 -2.20 -5.74 -4.78
C ILE A 111 -1.78 -7.18 -4.47
N GLY A 112 -1.56 -7.47 -3.18
CA GLY A 112 -1.39 -8.85 -2.71
C GLY A 112 -2.70 -9.61 -2.82
N VAL A 113 -2.66 -10.82 -3.39
CA VAL A 113 -3.82 -11.70 -3.55
C VAL A 113 -3.45 -13.14 -3.20
N SER A 114 -4.44 -13.98 -2.94
CA SER A 114 -4.26 -15.41 -2.67
C SER A 114 -5.39 -16.22 -3.30
N GLY A 115 -5.17 -17.53 -3.48
CA GLY A 115 -6.17 -18.42 -4.03
C GLY A 115 -6.47 -18.19 -5.51
N GLU A 116 -7.73 -18.38 -5.88
CA GLU A 116 -8.21 -18.13 -7.25
C GLU A 116 -8.46 -16.63 -7.45
N VAL A 117 -8.05 -16.11 -8.58
CA VAL A 117 -8.14 -14.68 -8.92
C VAL A 117 -8.93 -14.50 -10.20
N GLU A 118 -9.98 -13.72 -10.14
CA GLU A 118 -10.81 -13.35 -11.30
C GLU A 118 -10.54 -11.89 -11.70
N PRO A 119 -10.29 -11.59 -12.99
CA PRO A 119 -9.92 -10.26 -13.45
C PRO A 119 -10.90 -9.14 -13.10
N LYS A 120 -12.21 -9.42 -13.12
CA LYS A 120 -13.25 -8.41 -12.82
C LYS A 120 -13.43 -8.14 -11.33
N THR A 121 -13.13 -9.10 -10.48
CA THR A 121 -13.49 -9.07 -9.05
C THR A 121 -12.29 -9.22 -8.13
N TYR A 122 -11.08 -8.94 -8.59
CA TYR A 122 -9.85 -9.08 -7.82
C TYR A 122 -9.74 -8.12 -6.62
N TYR A 123 -10.54 -7.08 -6.56
CA TYR A 123 -10.56 -6.14 -5.43
C TYR A 123 -10.91 -6.85 -4.11
N SER A 124 -10.49 -6.27 -3.00
CA SER A 124 -10.82 -6.75 -1.66
C SER A 124 -11.71 -5.78 -0.91
N SER A 125 -12.68 -6.29 -0.16
CA SER A 125 -13.31 -5.52 0.90
C SER A 125 -12.29 -5.18 2.00
N TYR A 126 -12.58 -4.11 2.75
CA TYR A 126 -11.82 -3.70 3.93
C TYR A 126 -12.73 -2.94 4.92
N SER A 127 -12.25 -2.81 6.14
CA SER A 127 -12.89 -2.02 7.19
C SER A 127 -11.92 -0.98 7.73
N HIS A 128 -12.42 0.23 8.03
CA HIS A 128 -11.63 1.27 8.71
C HIS A 128 -11.16 0.87 10.11
N GLU A 129 -11.80 -0.13 10.75
CA GLU A 129 -11.34 -0.70 12.02
C GLU A 129 -9.98 -1.40 11.88
N HIS A 130 -9.65 -1.82 10.64
CA HIS A 130 -8.40 -2.51 10.30
C HIS A 130 -7.58 -1.72 9.27
N GLU A 131 -7.76 -0.41 9.25
CA GLU A 131 -7.02 0.54 8.42
C GLU A 131 -6.28 1.54 9.31
N SER A 132 -5.06 1.87 8.95
CA SER A 132 -4.29 2.90 9.65
C SER A 132 -3.35 3.64 8.71
N ALA A 133 -3.13 4.92 9.00
CA ALA A 133 -2.21 5.76 8.26
C ALA A 133 -1.44 6.69 9.21
N SER A 134 -0.20 6.96 8.84
CA SER A 134 0.63 8.01 9.43
C SER A 134 1.52 8.60 8.33
N PRO A 135 2.12 9.77 8.51
CA PRO A 135 3.01 10.33 7.50
C PRO A 135 4.07 9.34 7.02
N GLY A 136 4.05 9.01 5.73
CA GLY A 136 4.96 8.06 5.10
C GLY A 136 4.61 6.57 5.26
N TYR A 137 3.47 6.24 5.87
CA TYR A 137 3.06 4.85 6.09
C TYR A 137 1.55 4.68 5.97
N TYR A 138 1.13 3.57 5.37
CA TYR A 138 -0.27 3.15 5.29
C TYR A 138 -0.37 1.64 5.48
N GLN A 139 -1.42 1.21 6.16
CA GLN A 139 -1.73 -0.20 6.41
C GLN A 139 -3.23 -0.45 6.29
N VAL A 140 -3.60 -1.62 5.74
CA VAL A 140 -4.98 -2.09 5.70
C VAL A 140 -5.05 -3.61 5.65
N TYR A 141 -6.12 -4.18 6.18
CA TYR A 141 -6.41 -5.59 6.06
C TYR A 141 -7.33 -5.86 4.87
N LEU A 142 -6.84 -6.66 3.93
CA LEU A 142 -7.57 -7.09 2.72
C LEU A 142 -8.40 -8.34 3.07
N GLU A 143 -9.67 -8.14 3.39
CA GLU A 143 -10.55 -9.17 3.97
C GLU A 143 -10.77 -10.37 3.04
N LYS A 144 -10.95 -10.12 1.72
CA LYS A 144 -11.17 -11.18 0.73
C LYS A 144 -10.01 -12.20 0.70
N TYR A 145 -8.80 -11.75 0.99
CA TYR A 145 -7.58 -12.54 0.83
C TYR A 145 -6.91 -12.91 2.15
N ASP A 146 -7.44 -12.46 3.29
CA ASP A 146 -6.82 -12.62 4.61
C ASP A 146 -5.37 -12.10 4.63
N ILE A 147 -5.15 -10.89 4.08
CA ILE A 147 -3.82 -10.29 3.94
C ILE A 147 -3.75 -8.96 4.68
N ASN A 148 -2.76 -8.80 5.56
CA ASN A 148 -2.39 -7.48 6.06
C ASN A 148 -1.41 -6.85 5.06
N ALA A 149 -1.78 -5.72 4.48
CA ALA A 149 -0.98 -4.96 3.53
C ALA A 149 -0.43 -3.71 4.19
N GLU A 150 0.89 -3.52 4.12
CA GLU A 150 1.62 -2.38 4.64
C GLU A 150 2.43 -1.76 3.52
N VAL A 151 2.40 -0.42 3.39
CA VAL A 151 3.15 0.27 2.35
C VAL A 151 3.86 1.50 2.88
N THR A 152 5.03 1.77 2.34
CA THR A 152 5.81 3.00 2.57
C THR A 152 6.56 3.39 1.30
N SER A 153 7.14 4.58 1.27
CA SER A 153 7.90 5.07 0.12
C SER A 153 9.13 5.86 0.51
N THR A 154 10.08 5.93 -0.42
CA THR A 154 11.17 6.92 -0.46
C THR A 154 10.88 7.94 -1.57
N LEU A 155 11.87 8.75 -1.94
CA LEU A 155 11.70 9.75 -3.00
C LEU A 155 11.36 9.12 -4.37
N ARG A 156 11.88 7.90 -4.66
CA ARG A 156 11.76 7.25 -5.97
C ARG A 156 11.39 5.78 -5.90
N CYS A 157 11.16 5.25 -4.69
CA CYS A 157 10.88 3.83 -4.49
C CYS A 157 9.65 3.63 -3.63
N ALA A 158 9.00 2.48 -3.82
CA ALA A 158 7.96 1.98 -2.94
C ALA A 158 8.43 0.69 -2.26
N TYR A 159 7.91 0.48 -1.08
CA TYR A 159 8.02 -0.80 -0.37
C TYR A 159 6.63 -1.27 0.03
N HIS A 160 6.33 -2.53 -0.30
CA HIS A 160 5.11 -3.22 0.11
C HIS A 160 5.47 -4.44 0.92
N LYS A 161 4.67 -4.70 1.93
CA LYS A 161 4.73 -5.91 2.72
C LYS A 161 3.34 -6.51 2.84
N TYR A 162 3.19 -7.75 2.41
CA TYR A 162 1.94 -8.48 2.45
C TYR A 162 2.10 -9.68 3.38
N THR A 163 1.43 -9.64 4.53
CA THR A 163 1.42 -10.75 5.51
C THR A 163 0.17 -11.58 5.27
N TYR A 164 0.36 -12.78 4.77
CA TYR A 164 -0.70 -13.75 4.46
C TYR A 164 -1.02 -14.57 5.71
N LYS A 165 -2.27 -14.69 6.08
CA LYS A 165 -2.68 -15.37 7.32
C LYS A 165 -2.35 -16.87 7.31
N ASP A 166 -2.60 -17.56 6.19
CA ASP A 166 -2.26 -18.98 6.03
C ASP A 166 -0.84 -19.20 5.49
N GLY A 167 -0.16 -18.14 5.06
CA GLY A 167 1.20 -18.15 4.55
C GLY A 167 1.40 -18.83 3.20
N LYS A 168 0.33 -19.37 2.59
CA LYS A 168 0.40 -20.15 1.35
C LYS A 168 -0.13 -19.38 0.14
N ASN A 169 0.22 -19.88 -1.07
CA ASN A 169 -0.28 -19.33 -2.33
C ASN A 169 -0.10 -17.82 -2.47
N LYS A 170 1.05 -17.32 -2.03
CA LYS A 170 1.37 -15.90 -2.15
C LYS A 170 1.41 -15.49 -3.61
N LYS A 171 0.65 -14.46 -3.95
CA LYS A 171 0.56 -13.88 -5.29
C LYS A 171 0.56 -12.36 -5.22
N LEU A 172 1.06 -11.73 -6.26
CA LEU A 172 0.92 -10.29 -6.49
C LEU A 172 0.19 -10.08 -7.80
N LEU A 173 -0.90 -9.34 -7.76
CA LEU A 173 -1.61 -8.92 -8.97
C LEU A 173 -1.14 -7.53 -9.38
N ALA A 174 -0.92 -7.35 -10.68
CA ALA A 174 -0.62 -6.08 -11.34
C ALA A 174 -1.70 -5.79 -12.40
N ASP A 175 -2.49 -4.74 -12.19
CA ASP A 175 -3.51 -4.26 -13.14
C ASP A 175 -2.94 -3.14 -14.01
N LEU A 176 -1.93 -3.48 -14.82
CA LEU A 176 -1.23 -2.51 -15.67
C LEU A 176 -2.06 -2.01 -16.85
N ALA A 177 -3.18 -2.67 -17.16
CA ALA A 177 -4.12 -2.20 -18.19
C ALA A 177 -4.98 -1.02 -17.71
N ARG A 178 -4.93 -0.67 -16.42
CA ARG A 178 -5.78 0.36 -15.81
C ARG A 178 -4.98 1.48 -15.15
N SER A 179 -5.44 2.70 -15.33
CA SER A 179 -5.00 3.91 -14.62
C SER A 179 -6.11 4.97 -14.65
N ASN A 180 -5.89 6.11 -14.02
CA ASN A 180 -6.81 7.26 -14.16
C ASN A 180 -6.67 7.98 -15.52
N GLU A 181 -5.60 7.70 -16.26
CA GLU A 181 -5.41 8.10 -17.63
C GLU A 181 -5.62 6.92 -18.58
N HIS A 182 -5.75 7.19 -19.87
CA HIS A 182 -5.88 6.14 -20.89
C HIS A 182 -4.55 5.40 -21.07
N VAL A 183 -4.52 4.12 -20.71
CA VAL A 183 -3.36 3.25 -20.90
C VAL A 183 -3.26 2.88 -22.38
N LYS A 184 -2.12 3.18 -22.99
CA LYS A 184 -1.81 2.92 -24.42
C LYS A 184 -1.04 1.62 -24.61
N ASP A 185 -0.20 1.28 -23.60
CA ASP A 185 0.69 0.13 -23.66
C ASP A 185 1.23 -0.19 -22.26
N TRP A 186 1.55 -1.43 -22.01
CA TRP A 186 2.17 -1.87 -20.76
C TRP A 186 2.90 -3.20 -20.94
N LYS A 187 3.83 -3.48 -20.03
CA LYS A 187 4.56 -4.74 -20.00
C LYS A 187 4.91 -5.12 -18.57
N LEU A 188 4.83 -6.41 -18.30
CA LEU A 188 5.36 -7.04 -17.10
C LEU A 188 6.12 -8.30 -17.52
N GLU A 189 7.37 -8.44 -17.09
CA GLU A 189 8.16 -9.63 -17.39
C GLU A 189 9.05 -10.04 -16.21
N LYS A 190 9.23 -11.34 -16.04
CA LYS A 190 10.21 -11.88 -15.10
C LYS A 190 11.60 -11.66 -15.67
N ARG A 191 12.47 -11.01 -14.86
CA ARG A 191 13.87 -10.74 -15.23
C ARG A 191 14.83 -11.73 -14.60
N ASP A 192 14.56 -12.14 -13.34
CA ASP A 192 15.39 -13.07 -12.59
C ASP A 192 14.49 -13.87 -11.61
N ASN A 193 15.09 -14.71 -10.77
CA ASN A 193 14.37 -15.55 -9.83
C ASN A 193 13.47 -14.79 -8.87
N ASN A 194 13.88 -13.58 -8.47
CA ASN A 194 13.13 -12.72 -7.55
C ASN A 194 12.97 -11.28 -8.08
N VAL A 195 13.13 -11.10 -9.39
CA VAL A 195 13.05 -9.79 -10.04
C VAL A 195 12.05 -9.83 -11.17
N PHE A 196 11.17 -8.85 -11.20
CA PHE A 196 10.35 -8.54 -12.35
C PHE A 196 10.44 -7.06 -12.70
N ILE A 197 10.26 -6.77 -13.98
CA ILE A 197 10.39 -5.42 -14.53
C ILE A 197 9.21 -5.12 -15.43
N GLY A 198 9.01 -3.85 -15.72
CA GLY A 198 7.99 -3.47 -16.67
C GLY A 198 7.83 -1.96 -16.81
N TYR A 199 6.76 -1.62 -17.48
CA TYR A 199 6.33 -0.24 -17.65
C TYR A 199 4.82 -0.15 -17.85
N GLN A 200 4.28 1.03 -17.59
CA GLN A 200 2.94 1.43 -17.97
C GLN A 200 3.02 2.75 -18.73
N LYS A 201 2.45 2.79 -19.94
CA LYS A 201 2.39 3.96 -20.80
C LYS A 201 0.97 4.48 -20.86
N ALA A 202 0.73 5.60 -20.18
CA ALA A 202 -0.54 6.33 -20.22
C ALA A 202 -0.28 7.78 -20.68
N GLY A 203 -0.47 8.81 -19.89
CA GLY A 203 -0.03 10.17 -20.20
C GLY A 203 1.50 10.29 -20.31
N SER A 204 2.21 9.57 -19.44
CA SER A 204 3.67 9.37 -19.49
C SER A 204 3.99 7.88 -19.49
N THR A 205 5.24 7.51 -19.76
CA THR A 205 5.71 6.14 -19.53
C THR A 205 6.37 6.08 -18.16
N PHE A 206 5.90 5.17 -17.32
CA PHE A 206 6.42 4.95 -15.98
C PHE A 206 6.99 3.54 -15.89
N TYR A 207 8.32 3.47 -15.80
CA TYR A 207 9.09 2.24 -15.71
C TYR A 207 9.27 1.82 -14.27
N PHE A 208 9.36 0.50 -14.03
CA PHE A 208 9.64 -0.04 -12.71
C PHE A 208 10.59 -1.22 -12.76
N TYR A 209 11.35 -1.36 -11.67
CA TYR A 209 12.21 -2.50 -11.38
C TYR A 209 11.87 -2.99 -9.97
N ALA A 210 11.39 -4.21 -9.86
CA ALA A 210 10.83 -4.76 -8.64
C ALA A 210 11.62 -5.98 -8.16
N VAL A 211 11.97 -5.99 -6.88
CA VAL A 211 12.69 -7.08 -6.20
C VAL A 211 11.83 -7.62 -5.07
N THR A 212 11.71 -8.94 -4.98
CA THR A 212 10.98 -9.64 -3.93
C THR A 212 11.90 -10.51 -3.08
N ASN A 213 11.50 -10.79 -1.84
CA ASN A 213 12.17 -11.78 -1.00
C ASN A 213 11.80 -13.22 -1.35
N HIS A 214 10.72 -13.45 -2.10
CA HIS A 214 10.30 -14.77 -2.58
C HIS A 214 10.72 -15.02 -4.03
N LYS A 215 10.97 -16.28 -4.38
CA LYS A 215 11.27 -16.66 -5.77
C LYS A 215 9.99 -16.68 -6.60
N ILE A 216 10.05 -16.06 -7.75
CA ILE A 216 8.95 -16.05 -8.72
C ILE A 216 8.88 -17.38 -9.43
N ARG A 217 7.74 -18.06 -9.36
CA ARG A 217 7.44 -19.27 -10.12
C ARG A 217 7.23 -18.90 -11.58
N ASN A 218 6.21 -18.11 -11.85
CA ASN A 218 5.85 -17.60 -13.17
C ASN A 218 5.07 -16.28 -13.05
N ILE A 219 4.89 -15.65 -14.20
CA ILE A 219 3.93 -14.56 -14.39
C ILE A 219 2.92 -15.03 -15.40
N GLU A 220 1.64 -14.91 -15.08
CA GLU A 220 0.54 -15.27 -15.96
C GLU A 220 -0.36 -14.08 -16.25
N SER A 221 -0.94 -14.02 -17.44
CA SER A 221 -1.98 -13.07 -17.78
C SER A 221 -3.33 -13.74 -17.59
N LEU A 222 -4.20 -13.11 -16.83
CA LEU A 222 -5.60 -13.49 -16.70
C LEU A 222 -6.44 -12.46 -17.44
N LYS A 223 -7.31 -12.93 -18.31
CA LYS A 223 -8.10 -12.07 -19.18
C LYS A 223 -9.53 -12.55 -19.27
N ASP A 224 -10.44 -11.61 -19.26
CA ASP A 224 -11.83 -11.77 -19.68
C ASP A 224 -12.15 -10.83 -20.85
N ASP A 225 -13.43 -10.64 -21.19
CA ASP A 225 -13.84 -9.80 -22.34
C ASP A 225 -13.49 -8.32 -22.18
N GLU A 226 -13.26 -7.82 -20.95
CA GLU A 226 -13.10 -6.39 -20.66
C GLU A 226 -11.85 -6.05 -19.87
N THR A 227 -11.27 -7.03 -19.16
CA THR A 227 -10.21 -6.81 -18.18
C THR A 227 -9.05 -7.77 -18.41
N GLU A 228 -7.85 -7.27 -18.38
CA GLU A 228 -6.62 -8.05 -18.41
C GLU A 228 -5.73 -7.64 -17.24
N VAL A 229 -5.32 -8.62 -16.44
CA VAL A 229 -4.42 -8.42 -15.29
C VAL A 229 -3.27 -9.42 -15.35
N SER A 230 -2.13 -9.05 -14.78
CA SER A 230 -1.01 -9.97 -14.62
C SER A 230 -0.91 -10.44 -13.17
N VAL A 231 -0.63 -11.73 -12.98
CA VAL A 231 -0.42 -12.32 -11.66
C VAL A 231 0.98 -12.90 -11.56
N VAL A 232 1.75 -12.39 -10.63
CA VAL A 232 3.05 -12.94 -10.26
C VAL A 232 2.83 -14.00 -9.19
N ASN A 233 3.11 -15.26 -9.54
CA ASN A 233 3.01 -16.40 -8.63
C ASN A 233 4.37 -16.67 -8.01
N PHE A 234 4.42 -16.86 -6.70
CA PHE A 234 5.65 -17.14 -5.97
C PHE A 234 5.75 -18.63 -5.62
N LEU A 235 6.98 -19.10 -5.42
CA LEU A 235 7.23 -20.39 -4.83
C LEU A 235 6.98 -20.29 -3.32
N ASP A 236 6.35 -21.30 -2.75
CA ASP A 236 6.24 -21.42 -1.31
C ASP A 236 7.63 -21.59 -0.70
N ASN A 237 7.92 -20.88 0.38
CA ASN A 237 9.13 -21.01 1.16
C ASN A 237 8.93 -22.05 2.26
N ASP A 238 10.03 -22.55 2.84
CA ASP A 238 10.00 -23.40 4.05
C ASP A 238 9.37 -22.65 5.23
N ASP A 239 9.61 -21.33 5.33
CA ASP A 239 8.90 -20.44 6.27
C ASP A 239 7.66 -19.84 5.60
N ILE A 240 6.54 -20.51 5.77
CA ILE A 240 5.24 -20.05 5.25
C ILE A 240 4.74 -18.77 5.92
N ALA A 241 5.21 -18.46 7.12
CA ALA A 241 4.84 -17.25 7.86
C ALA A 241 5.60 -16.00 7.37
N GLU A 242 6.69 -16.17 6.60
CA GLU A 242 7.44 -15.04 6.05
C GLU A 242 6.54 -14.19 5.12
N PRO A 243 6.39 -12.86 5.37
CA PRO A 243 5.59 -12.00 4.50
C PRO A 243 6.22 -11.90 3.11
N LEU A 244 5.38 -11.63 2.11
CA LEU A 244 5.87 -11.20 0.79
C LEU A 244 6.28 -9.73 0.89
N GLU A 245 7.56 -9.47 0.67
CA GLU A 245 8.11 -8.13 0.59
C GLU A 245 8.45 -7.77 -0.85
N LEU A 246 8.09 -6.55 -1.24
CA LEU A 246 8.29 -6.01 -2.58
C LEU A 246 8.95 -4.64 -2.47
N LYS A 247 10.14 -4.51 -3.03
CA LYS A 247 10.87 -3.24 -3.20
C LYS A 247 10.81 -2.85 -4.66
N VAL A 248 10.31 -1.65 -4.95
CA VAL A 248 10.11 -1.19 -6.33
C VAL A 248 10.76 0.15 -6.54
N GLY A 249 11.74 0.21 -7.43
CA GLY A 249 12.27 1.47 -7.96
C GLY A 249 11.47 1.90 -9.18
N PHE A 250 11.28 3.20 -9.34
CA PHE A 250 10.54 3.79 -10.44
C PHE A 250 11.34 4.83 -11.20
N SER A 251 10.99 5.02 -12.48
CA SER A 251 11.59 6.06 -13.34
C SER A 251 10.67 6.42 -14.49
N TYR A 252 10.73 7.66 -14.91
CA TYR A 252 10.13 8.13 -16.20
C TYR A 252 11.06 7.99 -17.39
N VAL A 253 12.27 7.45 -17.19
CA VAL A 253 13.32 7.39 -18.23
C VAL A 253 13.49 5.97 -18.77
N SER A 254 13.81 5.00 -17.87
CA SER A 254 14.03 3.60 -18.28
C SER A 254 13.94 2.65 -17.09
N VAL A 255 13.93 1.35 -17.37
CA VAL A 255 14.01 0.28 -16.36
C VAL A 255 15.37 0.30 -15.65
N GLU A 256 16.46 0.63 -16.36
CA GLU A 256 17.80 0.74 -15.80
C GLU A 256 17.87 1.86 -14.76
N ASN A 257 17.30 3.03 -15.06
CA ASN A 257 17.19 4.12 -14.09
C ASN A 257 16.26 3.76 -12.92
N ALA A 258 15.20 2.98 -13.14
CA ALA A 258 14.37 2.48 -12.05
C ALA A 258 15.17 1.56 -11.11
N LYS A 259 16.06 0.71 -11.67
CA LYS A 259 16.99 -0.11 -10.90
C LYS A 259 17.97 0.75 -10.10
N GLU A 260 18.62 1.73 -10.74
CA GLU A 260 19.55 2.67 -10.07
C GLU A 260 18.86 3.41 -8.91
N ASN A 261 17.62 3.87 -9.10
CA ASN A 261 16.83 4.50 -8.05
C ASN A 261 16.54 3.55 -6.87
N LEU A 262 16.40 2.24 -7.13
CA LEU A 262 16.20 1.24 -6.07
C LEU A 262 17.51 0.94 -5.31
N GLU A 263 18.63 0.95 -5.98
CA GLU A 263 19.97 0.68 -5.39
C GLU A 263 20.51 1.90 -4.63
N SER A 264 19.99 3.11 -4.91
CA SER A 264 20.36 4.39 -4.26
C SER A 264 19.11 5.22 -3.94
N PRO A 265 18.24 4.74 -3.02
CA PRO A 265 16.90 5.29 -2.75
C PRO A 265 16.91 6.65 -2.04
#